data_832bd1a07c485fb89746813b078539b4
#
_entry.id   832bd1a07c485fb89746813b078539b4
#
_cell.length_a   1.000
_cell.length_b   1.000
_cell.length_c   1.000
_cell.angle_alpha   90.00
_cell.angle_beta   90.00
_cell.angle_gamma   90.00
#
_symmetry.space_group_name_H-M   'P 1'
#
loop_
_entity.id
_entity.type
_entity.pdbx_description
1 polymer ?
#
loop_
_entity_poly.entity_id
_entity_poly.type
_entity_poly.pdbx_seq_one_letter_code
_entity_poly.pdbx_strand_id
1 'polypeptide(L)'
;MLLAALLALVAMPKAHGESLIVEAESFSKRGGWMVDQQFMDLMGSPYLIAHGMGVPVSDAVTTVNINSCGTYHVYVRTYNWTSPWSAKPSAGAFEVSVGGKRLHTVGQTGNRWQWQKAGTVRLKAGKTQLRLHDLTGFDGRCDAILLTTDGSLVPPDDARSQDAFRSGINGTSLKPRDAGEYDMVVVGAGVAGMSAAVAAARLGLRVALIGDRPVAGGNNSSEVRVHMGGRLGVGPYPQLGQLQQEFAPCREGNAQPAAYYEDQKKMQWLQQEHGVSLFMGVHADGVTMDGTRIESITARNVLSGERLRFRAQLYADCTGDATIGYLAGADWRMGRESRSEYGESRAPERADSMTMGASVQWYAAESKSRERFPLFEYGVVLNDSTAERVLKGEWTWETGMNRNQITEAERIRDYGLMVVYSNWSYLKNRLPERRDYANYRLSWVAYVAGKRESRRLLGDYVLKESDLVLHMPHEDASFAATWSIDLHEPDSANTISFPGNEYKATTRHTVIYPTAVPYRCLYSRNVDNLFMAGRNISTTHVALGSTRVMRTTGAMGEVVGMAASLCKEYGVTPRQVYFYHLDKLKRLMQKGVAKEGVEPTQDYNEGGWLNNPPTIK
;
A
#
# COMPACT_ATOMS: atom_id res chain seq x y z
N MET A 1 -22.81 30.23 -16.19
CA MET A 1 -22.11 31.14 -15.27
C MET A 1 -20.77 30.50 -14.95
N LEU A 2 -19.71 30.99 -15.62
CA LEU A 2 -18.33 30.53 -15.40
C LEU A 2 -17.84 31.09 -14.06
N LEU A 3 -17.50 30.22 -13.12
CA LEU A 3 -16.73 30.60 -11.93
C LEU A 3 -15.24 30.48 -12.30
N ALA A 4 -14.61 31.60 -12.59
CA ALA A 4 -13.17 31.67 -12.73
C ALA A 4 -12.55 31.56 -11.34
N ALA A 5 -11.85 30.46 -11.07
CA ALA A 5 -11.04 30.32 -9.86
C ALA A 5 -9.82 31.24 -9.99
N LEU A 6 -9.82 32.36 -9.29
CA LEU A 6 -8.64 33.21 -9.08
C LEU A 6 -7.63 32.41 -8.23
N LEU A 7 -6.60 31.87 -8.89
CA LEU A 7 -5.38 31.45 -8.19
C LEU A 7 -4.71 32.74 -7.67
N ALA A 8 -4.89 33.03 -6.39
CA ALA A 8 -4.06 34.01 -5.71
C ALA A 8 -2.63 33.46 -5.66
N LEU A 9 -1.75 33.94 -6.55
CA LEU A 9 -0.31 33.83 -6.36
C LEU A 9 0.02 34.59 -5.06
N VAL A 10 0.11 33.88 -3.96
CA VAL A 10 0.73 34.41 -2.76
C VAL A 10 2.21 34.60 -3.11
N ALA A 11 2.61 35.86 -3.35
CA ALA A 11 4.00 36.22 -3.50
C ALA A 11 4.72 35.80 -2.20
N MET A 12 5.48 34.69 -2.25
CA MET A 12 6.32 34.30 -1.13
C MET A 12 7.33 35.41 -0.87
N PRO A 13 7.52 35.86 0.36
CA PRO A 13 8.55 36.82 0.67
C PRO A 13 9.91 36.23 0.25
N LYS A 14 10.70 36.97 -0.51
CA LYS A 14 12.09 36.59 -0.82
C LYS A 14 12.81 36.37 0.51
N ALA A 15 13.20 35.15 0.80
CA ALA A 15 14.02 34.82 1.96
C ALA A 15 15.30 35.67 1.89
N HIS A 16 15.53 36.55 2.88
CA HIS A 16 16.72 37.38 2.99
C HIS A 16 17.92 36.60 3.58
N GLY A 17 18.02 35.29 3.35
CA GLY A 17 19.08 34.43 3.87
C GLY A 17 19.18 33.12 3.09
N GLU A 18 20.26 32.38 3.34
CA GLU A 18 20.41 31.03 2.80
C GLU A 18 19.44 30.07 3.50
N SER A 19 18.69 29.30 2.68
CA SER A 19 17.84 28.22 3.15
C SER A 19 18.06 26.97 2.29
N LEU A 20 18.01 25.80 2.93
CA LEU A 20 18.19 24.49 2.30
C LEU A 20 17.24 23.49 2.96
N ILE A 21 16.47 22.75 2.19
CA ILE A 21 15.71 21.60 2.66
C ILE A 21 16.39 20.31 2.19
N VAL A 22 16.57 19.38 3.11
CA VAL A 22 17.16 18.06 2.88
C VAL A 22 16.09 17.03 3.18
N GLU A 23 15.62 16.35 2.12
CA GLU A 23 14.68 15.26 2.22
C GLU A 23 15.34 14.06 2.89
N ALA A 24 14.71 13.47 3.90
CA ALA A 24 15.33 12.40 4.68
C ALA A 24 15.53 11.13 3.86
N GLU A 25 14.59 10.79 2.97
CA GLU A 25 14.69 9.62 2.09
C GLU A 25 15.85 9.72 1.09
N SER A 26 16.34 10.94 0.82
CA SER A 26 17.51 11.19 -0.05
C SER A 26 18.86 10.96 0.63
N PHE A 27 18.88 10.63 1.92
CA PHE A 27 20.13 10.42 2.66
C PHE A 27 21.02 9.35 1.99
N SER A 28 22.27 9.67 1.78
CA SER A 28 23.24 8.80 1.08
C SER A 28 23.51 7.48 1.80
N LYS A 29 23.41 7.48 3.13
CA LYS A 29 23.49 6.29 3.99
C LYS A 29 22.33 6.35 4.97
N ARG A 30 21.37 5.44 4.82
CA ARG A 30 20.17 5.39 5.67
C ARG A 30 20.37 4.61 6.97
N GLY A 31 21.50 3.90 7.12
CA GLY A 31 21.75 3.09 8.31
C GLY A 31 20.69 2.03 8.50
N GLY A 32 20.04 2.06 9.66
CA GLY A 32 18.89 1.18 9.95
C GLY A 32 17.52 1.84 9.73
N TRP A 33 17.46 3.07 9.20
CA TRP A 33 16.22 3.75 8.87
C TRP A 33 15.66 3.25 7.54
N MET A 34 14.36 3.06 7.48
CA MET A 34 13.65 2.59 6.30
C MET A 34 12.86 3.73 5.65
N VAL A 35 12.67 3.67 4.33
CA VAL A 35 11.80 4.61 3.62
C VAL A 35 10.35 4.14 3.74
N ASP A 36 9.47 5.04 4.18
CA ASP A 36 8.03 4.80 4.21
C ASP A 36 7.33 5.78 3.27
N GLN A 37 6.73 5.25 2.22
CA GLN A 37 6.04 6.00 1.16
C GLN A 37 4.52 5.80 1.19
N GLN A 38 4.00 5.02 2.14
CA GLN A 38 2.59 4.60 2.15
C GLN A 38 1.60 5.76 2.27
N PHE A 39 2.04 6.90 2.81
CA PHE A 39 1.16 8.01 3.19
C PHE A 39 1.49 9.30 2.45
N MET A 40 2.15 9.22 1.30
CA MET A 40 2.52 10.39 0.49
C MET A 40 1.31 11.25 0.13
N ASP A 41 0.15 10.63 -0.15
CA ASP A 41 -1.10 11.35 -0.43
C ASP A 41 -1.65 12.13 0.77
N LEU A 42 -1.28 11.74 2.00
CA LEU A 42 -1.75 12.36 3.23
C LEU A 42 -0.80 13.44 3.75
N MET A 43 0.51 13.24 3.62
CA MET A 43 1.51 14.11 4.21
C MET A 43 2.39 14.87 3.22
N GLY A 44 2.32 14.54 1.92
CA GLY A 44 2.96 15.24 0.82
C GLY A 44 4.31 14.69 0.38
N SER A 45 4.91 13.74 1.10
CA SER A 45 6.24 13.18 0.79
C SER A 45 6.42 11.81 1.45
N PRO A 46 7.41 10.98 1.03
CA PRO A 46 7.88 9.86 1.84
C PRO A 46 8.69 10.37 3.03
N TYR A 47 9.03 9.48 3.95
CA TYR A 47 9.86 9.80 5.11
C TYR A 47 10.74 8.62 5.53
N LEU A 48 11.73 8.88 6.37
CA LEU A 48 12.49 7.83 7.05
C LEU A 48 11.83 7.45 8.38
N ILE A 49 11.73 6.13 8.64
CA ILE A 49 11.22 5.55 9.88
C ILE A 49 12.29 4.68 10.55
N ALA A 50 12.52 4.89 11.85
CA ALA A 50 13.43 4.11 12.69
C ALA A 50 12.72 2.87 13.24
N HIS A 51 12.53 1.84 12.38
CA HIS A 51 11.77 0.64 12.68
C HIS A 51 12.63 -0.42 13.37
N GLY A 52 13.05 -0.14 14.60
CA GLY A 52 13.99 -0.97 15.38
C GLY A 52 13.35 -1.95 16.35
N MET A 53 11.99 -1.97 16.45
CA MET A 53 11.27 -2.89 17.32
C MET A 53 11.76 -2.86 18.78
N GLY A 54 11.98 -1.63 19.31
CA GLY A 54 12.47 -1.38 20.66
C GLY A 54 14.00 -1.42 20.84
N VAL A 55 14.74 -1.50 19.75
CA VAL A 55 16.20 -1.38 19.71
C VAL A 55 16.58 -0.22 18.78
N PRO A 56 17.30 0.81 19.26
CA PRO A 56 17.74 1.90 18.41
C PRO A 56 18.45 1.42 17.15
N VAL A 57 18.07 1.97 16.01
CA VAL A 57 18.66 1.62 14.72
C VAL A 57 19.95 2.40 14.45
N SER A 58 20.77 1.92 13.53
CA SER A 58 21.99 2.61 13.09
C SER A 58 21.67 3.95 12.45
N ASP A 59 22.52 4.95 12.67
CA ASP A 59 22.34 6.32 12.20
C ASP A 59 22.18 6.43 10.69
N ALA A 60 21.24 7.28 10.26
CA ALA A 60 21.21 7.75 8.89
C ALA A 60 22.12 8.99 8.74
N VAL A 61 22.91 9.04 7.66
CA VAL A 61 23.92 10.08 7.44
C VAL A 61 23.90 10.57 6.00
N THR A 62 24.01 11.89 5.83
CA THR A 62 24.24 12.50 4.52
C THR A 62 25.19 13.69 4.64
N THR A 63 25.68 14.19 3.51
CA THR A 63 26.52 15.39 3.44
C THR A 63 25.89 16.39 2.48
N VAL A 64 25.72 17.60 2.93
CA VAL A 64 25.19 18.73 2.14
C VAL A 64 26.25 19.81 1.98
N ASN A 65 26.08 20.69 0.99
CA ASN A 65 26.94 21.85 0.80
C ASN A 65 26.24 23.09 1.36
N ILE A 66 26.93 23.81 2.26
CA ILE A 66 26.52 25.09 2.84
C ILE A 66 27.23 26.18 2.04
N ASN A 67 26.46 27.12 1.47
CA ASN A 67 27.06 28.15 0.62
C ASN A 67 27.59 29.36 1.40
N SER A 68 26.96 29.67 2.57
CA SER A 68 27.32 30.85 3.37
C SER A 68 27.66 30.52 4.81
N CYS A 69 28.65 31.20 5.37
CA CYS A 69 28.92 31.14 6.81
C CYS A 69 27.81 31.85 7.58
N GLY A 70 27.30 31.23 8.66
CA GLY A 70 26.24 31.86 9.45
C GLY A 70 25.74 31.02 10.60
N THR A 71 24.77 31.56 11.33
CA THR A 71 23.99 30.82 12.32
C THR A 71 22.71 30.34 11.63
N TYR A 72 22.55 29.02 11.58
CA TYR A 72 21.40 28.36 10.98
C TYR A 72 20.41 27.92 12.04
N HIS A 73 19.15 28.24 11.84
CA HIS A 73 18.02 27.64 12.54
C HIS A 73 17.72 26.30 11.86
N VAL A 74 17.57 25.26 12.67
CA VAL A 74 17.33 23.90 12.19
C VAL A 74 15.93 23.46 12.58
N TYR A 75 15.14 23.09 11.58
CA TYR A 75 13.80 22.53 11.76
C TYR A 75 13.77 21.12 11.19
N VAL A 76 12.98 20.27 11.84
CA VAL A 76 12.76 18.87 11.42
C VAL A 76 11.28 18.64 11.26
N ARG A 77 10.83 18.15 10.13
CA ARG A 77 9.43 17.78 9.93
C ARG A 77 9.18 16.38 10.47
N THR A 78 8.40 16.31 11.54
CA THR A 78 8.12 15.11 12.33
C THR A 78 6.89 15.30 13.21
N TYR A 79 6.46 14.26 13.94
CA TYR A 79 5.42 14.36 14.96
C TYR A 79 5.48 13.21 15.98
N ASN A 80 4.72 13.32 17.07
CA ASN A 80 4.49 12.23 18.01
C ASN A 80 3.44 11.27 17.47
N TRP A 81 3.88 10.16 16.85
CA TRP A 81 2.98 9.17 16.27
C TRP A 81 2.10 8.44 17.31
N THR A 82 2.51 8.43 18.60
CA THR A 82 1.72 7.83 19.68
C THR A 82 0.67 8.77 20.27
N SER A 83 0.65 10.04 19.86
CA SER A 83 -0.25 11.08 20.39
C SER A 83 -1.76 10.78 20.33
N PRO A 84 -2.29 10.01 19.35
CA PRO A 84 -3.70 9.66 19.34
C PRO A 84 -4.14 8.79 20.53
N TRP A 85 -3.20 8.13 21.20
CA TRP A 85 -3.47 7.16 22.27
C TRP A 85 -2.77 7.48 23.59
N SER A 86 -1.79 8.36 23.59
CA SER A 86 -0.98 8.66 24.77
C SER A 86 -0.66 10.15 24.90
N ALA A 87 -0.83 10.70 26.08
CA ALA A 87 -0.36 12.03 26.42
C ALA A 87 1.15 12.08 26.78
N LYS A 88 1.81 10.92 26.87
CA LYS A 88 3.26 10.84 27.11
C LYS A 88 4.04 11.37 25.91
N PRO A 89 5.29 11.83 26.09
CA PRO A 89 6.20 12.06 24.98
C PRO A 89 6.31 10.80 24.10
N SER A 90 6.49 10.99 22.78
CA SER A 90 6.49 9.89 21.81
C SER A 90 7.46 8.77 22.17
N ALA A 91 7.06 7.53 21.84
CA ALA A 91 7.98 6.41 21.78
C ALA A 91 9.09 6.59 20.74
N GLY A 92 8.82 7.32 19.64
CA GLY A 92 9.70 7.49 18.48
C GLY A 92 10.61 8.73 18.56
N ALA A 93 11.26 8.97 19.70
CA ALA A 93 12.19 10.08 19.90
C ALA A 93 13.50 9.87 19.14
N PHE A 94 14.02 10.92 18.52
CA PHE A 94 15.33 10.92 17.87
C PHE A 94 16.02 12.28 17.93
N GLU A 95 17.28 12.33 17.57
CA GLU A 95 18.09 13.54 17.53
C GLU A 95 18.68 13.78 16.14
N VAL A 96 18.90 15.05 15.83
CA VAL A 96 19.58 15.48 14.61
C VAL A 96 20.94 16.09 15.00
N SER A 97 22.01 15.70 14.30
CA SER A 97 23.30 16.36 14.39
C SER A 97 23.63 17.06 13.08
N VAL A 98 24.15 18.27 13.16
CA VAL A 98 24.54 19.12 12.02
C VAL A 98 25.97 19.59 12.24
N GLY A 99 26.88 19.26 11.32
CA GLY A 99 28.30 19.64 11.44
C GLY A 99 28.96 19.15 12.73
N GLY A 100 28.56 17.98 13.23
CA GLY A 100 29.03 17.38 14.48
C GLY A 100 28.33 17.91 15.75
N LYS A 101 27.53 18.98 15.67
CA LYS A 101 26.73 19.47 16.80
C LYS A 101 25.43 18.70 16.91
N ARG A 102 25.20 18.03 18.05
CA ARG A 102 23.93 17.43 18.43
C ARG A 102 22.93 18.53 18.83
N LEU A 103 21.70 18.42 18.34
CA LEU A 103 20.62 19.35 18.61
C LEU A 103 19.60 18.74 19.58
N HIS A 104 18.51 19.47 19.86
CA HIS A 104 17.47 18.99 20.76
C HIS A 104 16.75 17.76 20.18
N THR A 105 16.29 16.88 21.06
CA THR A 105 15.44 15.76 20.72
C THR A 105 14.13 16.23 20.07
N VAL A 106 13.74 15.56 18.99
CA VAL A 106 12.54 15.84 18.21
C VAL A 106 11.66 14.59 18.10
N GLY A 107 10.48 14.71 17.51
CA GLY A 107 9.52 13.63 17.36
C GLY A 107 8.72 13.29 18.62
N GLN A 108 8.95 14.01 19.74
CA GLN A 108 8.30 13.75 21.03
C GLN A 108 6.95 14.45 21.19
N THR A 109 6.68 15.48 20.40
CA THR A 109 5.50 16.35 20.51
C THR A 109 4.75 16.48 19.20
N GLY A 110 3.59 17.13 19.25
CA GLY A 110 2.72 17.32 18.09
C GLY A 110 1.85 16.11 17.77
N ASN A 111 0.65 16.36 17.28
CA ASN A 111 -0.33 15.32 16.95
C ASN A 111 -0.55 15.16 15.44
N ARG A 112 0.26 15.81 14.65
CA ARG A 112 0.29 15.77 13.18
C ARG A 112 1.67 16.12 12.66
N TRP A 113 1.96 15.85 11.42
CA TRP A 113 3.17 16.28 10.74
C TRP A 113 3.35 17.78 10.81
N GLN A 114 4.48 18.23 11.38
CA GLN A 114 4.80 19.63 11.58
C GLN A 114 6.31 19.85 11.61
N TRP A 115 6.74 21.08 11.36
CA TRP A 115 8.13 21.48 11.51
C TRP A 115 8.44 21.81 12.97
N GLN A 116 9.29 21.02 13.58
CA GLN A 116 9.77 21.21 14.96
C GLN A 116 11.17 21.85 14.95
N LYS A 117 11.34 22.91 15.71
CA LYS A 117 12.65 23.57 15.85
C LYS A 117 13.58 22.69 16.68
N ALA A 118 14.61 22.14 16.05
CA ALA A 118 15.63 21.30 16.72
C ALA A 118 16.74 22.15 17.39
N GLY A 119 16.90 23.40 17.00
CA GLY A 119 17.91 24.30 17.60
C GLY A 119 18.57 25.21 16.59
N THR A 120 19.78 25.68 16.95
CA THR A 120 20.64 26.51 16.09
C THR A 120 22.05 25.99 16.05
N VAL A 121 22.73 26.18 14.91
CA VAL A 121 24.13 25.78 14.72
C VAL A 121 24.88 26.84 13.91
N ARG A 122 26.12 27.13 14.27
CA ARG A 122 26.98 27.98 13.46
C ARG A 122 27.75 27.12 12.45
N LEU A 123 27.56 27.40 11.16
CA LEU A 123 28.21 26.67 10.08
C LEU A 123 29.15 27.57 9.30
N LYS A 124 30.16 26.93 8.69
CA LYS A 124 31.01 27.55 7.68
C LYS A 124 30.56 27.08 6.30
N ALA A 125 30.85 27.86 5.28
CA ALA A 125 30.66 27.42 3.90
C ALA A 125 31.48 26.14 3.62
N GLY A 126 30.89 25.22 2.83
CA GLY A 126 31.49 23.94 2.50
C GLY A 126 30.67 22.75 2.92
N LYS A 127 31.27 21.57 2.86
CA LYS A 127 30.60 20.29 3.16
C LYS A 127 30.25 20.17 4.64
N THR A 128 28.98 19.88 4.93
CA THR A 128 28.48 19.69 6.30
C THR A 128 27.73 18.35 6.37
N GLN A 129 28.06 17.55 7.37
CA GLN A 129 27.39 16.28 7.62
C GLN A 129 26.10 16.50 8.43
N LEU A 130 25.03 15.84 8.00
CA LEU A 130 23.78 15.67 8.74
C LEU A 130 23.66 14.22 9.20
N ARG A 131 23.10 14.01 10.39
CA ARG A 131 22.91 12.69 10.98
C ARG A 131 21.57 12.63 11.71
N LEU A 132 20.81 11.54 11.51
CA LEU A 132 19.68 11.15 12.33
C LEU A 132 20.13 10.06 13.28
N HIS A 133 19.88 10.24 14.57
CA HIS A 133 20.24 9.31 15.65
C HIS A 133 18.96 8.87 16.38
N ASP A 134 18.58 7.61 16.20
CA ASP A 134 17.41 7.02 16.87
C ASP A 134 17.73 6.74 18.34
N LEU A 135 16.79 7.07 19.23
CA LEU A 135 16.96 6.88 20.68
C LEU A 135 16.24 5.65 21.22
N THR A 136 15.31 5.08 20.49
CA THR A 136 14.34 4.12 21.06
C THR A 136 14.10 2.86 20.25
N GLY A 137 14.21 2.94 18.93
CA GLY A 137 13.79 1.86 18.01
C GLY A 137 12.27 1.72 17.87
N PHE A 138 11.51 2.71 18.33
CA PHE A 138 10.04 2.70 18.25
C PHE A 138 9.54 3.74 17.24
N ASP A 139 9.92 3.55 15.98
CA ASP A 139 9.33 4.22 14.82
C ASP A 139 9.42 5.75 14.83
N GLY A 140 10.54 6.31 15.29
CA GLY A 140 10.89 7.71 15.09
C GLY A 140 10.84 8.06 13.60
N ARG A 141 10.30 9.23 13.23
CA ARG A 141 9.99 9.61 11.84
C ARG A 141 10.57 10.95 11.48
N CYS A 142 11.35 10.99 10.44
CA CYS A 142 11.91 12.21 9.87
C CYS A 142 11.54 12.30 8.38
N ASP A 143 10.79 13.35 8.03
CA ASP A 143 10.43 13.64 6.65
C ASP A 143 11.51 14.51 5.99
N ALA A 144 11.83 15.66 6.58
CA ALA A 144 12.82 16.58 6.03
C ALA A 144 13.48 17.42 7.11
N ILE A 145 14.66 17.97 6.79
CA ILE A 145 15.41 18.91 7.62
C ILE A 145 15.54 20.23 6.87
N LEU A 146 15.07 21.32 7.46
CA LEU A 146 15.29 22.69 6.97
C LEU A 146 16.44 23.34 7.75
N LEU A 147 17.42 23.83 7.02
CA LEU A 147 18.48 24.71 7.52
C LEU A 147 18.24 26.11 6.96
N THR A 148 18.11 27.14 7.80
CA THR A 148 17.89 28.51 7.34
C THR A 148 18.61 29.53 8.21
N THR A 149 19.22 30.55 7.59
CA THR A 149 19.77 31.70 8.30
C THR A 149 18.69 32.75 8.59
N ASP A 150 17.50 32.64 8.00
CA ASP A 150 16.36 33.49 8.28
C ASP A 150 15.60 33.01 9.53
N GLY A 151 15.80 33.71 10.63
CA GLY A 151 15.13 33.40 11.90
C GLY A 151 13.63 33.72 11.91
N SER A 152 13.13 34.44 10.91
CA SER A 152 11.72 34.80 10.76
C SER A 152 10.93 33.81 9.89
N LEU A 153 11.61 32.91 9.19
CA LEU A 153 10.98 31.92 8.32
C LEU A 153 10.13 30.94 9.14
N VAL A 154 8.84 30.88 8.83
CA VAL A 154 7.88 29.94 9.39
C VAL A 154 7.49 28.94 8.30
N PRO A 155 8.01 27.71 8.33
CA PRO A 155 7.66 26.71 7.32
C PRO A 155 6.21 26.23 7.48
N PRO A 156 5.47 25.99 6.37
CA PRO A 156 4.09 25.50 6.43
C PRO A 156 4.03 24.04 6.87
N ASP A 157 3.03 23.69 7.70
CA ASP A 157 2.86 22.31 8.18
C ASP A 157 1.95 21.47 7.29
N ASP A 158 1.01 22.09 6.56
CA ASP A 158 0.03 21.38 5.75
C ASP A 158 0.65 20.69 4.54
N ALA A 159 0.10 19.52 4.16
CA ALA A 159 0.63 18.69 3.08
C ALA A 159 0.60 19.38 1.70
N ARG A 160 -0.42 20.21 1.44
CA ARG A 160 -0.62 20.85 0.13
C ARG A 160 0.43 21.90 -0.19
N SER A 161 0.92 22.58 0.84
CA SER A 161 1.94 23.63 0.68
C SER A 161 3.36 23.09 0.58
N GLN A 162 3.59 21.81 0.91
CA GLN A 162 4.96 21.26 0.97
C GLN A 162 5.69 21.34 -0.35
N ASP A 163 5.08 20.93 -1.45
CA ASP A 163 5.74 20.92 -2.76
C ASP A 163 6.19 22.32 -3.18
N ALA A 164 5.30 23.30 -3.09
CA ALA A 164 5.61 24.67 -3.47
C ALA A 164 6.68 25.28 -2.54
N PHE A 165 6.57 25.04 -1.25
CA PHE A 165 7.55 25.52 -0.26
C PHE A 165 8.93 24.92 -0.50
N ARG A 166 9.03 23.60 -0.64
CA ARG A 166 10.30 22.89 -0.86
C ARG A 166 10.94 23.26 -2.20
N SER A 167 10.12 23.30 -3.26
CA SER A 167 10.55 23.74 -4.59
C SER A 167 11.08 25.18 -4.56
N GLY A 168 10.39 26.08 -3.86
CA GLY A 168 10.81 27.47 -3.71
C GLY A 168 12.15 27.63 -2.98
N ILE A 169 12.39 26.83 -1.93
CA ILE A 169 13.65 26.83 -1.18
C ILE A 169 14.80 26.21 -1.99
N ASN A 170 14.58 25.04 -2.57
CA ASN A 170 15.64 24.27 -3.25
C ASN A 170 15.82 24.63 -4.73
N GLY A 171 14.96 25.49 -5.28
CA GLY A 171 15.00 25.86 -6.72
C GLY A 171 14.69 24.69 -7.66
N THR A 172 13.92 23.68 -7.19
CA THR A 172 13.58 22.50 -7.98
C THR A 172 12.32 22.74 -8.80
N SER A 173 12.24 22.12 -9.99
CA SER A 173 11.05 22.24 -10.86
C SER A 173 9.95 21.28 -10.44
N LEU A 174 8.73 21.77 -10.33
CA LEU A 174 7.53 20.94 -10.17
C LEU A 174 6.97 20.43 -11.49
N LYS A 175 7.54 20.85 -12.64
CA LYS A 175 7.08 20.41 -13.97
C LYS A 175 7.48 18.94 -14.19
N PRO A 176 6.52 18.05 -14.51
CA PRO A 176 6.86 16.67 -14.77
C PRO A 176 7.73 16.51 -16.04
N ARG A 177 8.76 15.65 -15.93
CA ARG A 177 9.50 15.16 -17.10
C ARG A 177 8.64 14.11 -17.82
N ASP A 178 8.69 14.11 -19.12
CA ASP A 178 8.03 13.08 -19.93
C ASP A 178 8.73 11.73 -19.74
N ALA A 179 7.99 10.75 -19.26
CA ALA A 179 8.48 9.38 -19.05
C ALA A 179 8.22 8.47 -20.27
N GLY A 180 7.58 8.99 -21.30
CA GLY A 180 7.30 8.29 -22.55
C GLY A 180 5.81 8.07 -22.81
N GLU A 181 5.57 7.49 -23.99
CA GLU A 181 4.24 7.15 -24.48
C GLU A 181 4.13 5.63 -24.63
N TYR A 182 3.05 5.07 -24.15
CA TYR A 182 2.79 3.64 -24.06
C TYR A 182 1.44 3.29 -24.69
N ASP A 183 1.23 2.01 -24.97
CA ASP A 183 -0.10 1.53 -25.33
C ASP A 183 -0.98 1.41 -24.09
N MET A 184 -0.34 1.02 -22.95
CA MET A 184 -1.02 0.87 -21.66
C MET A 184 -0.11 1.31 -20.50
N VAL A 185 -0.68 2.01 -19.53
CA VAL A 185 -0.05 2.30 -18.23
C VAL A 185 -0.80 1.51 -17.15
N VAL A 186 -0.08 0.67 -16.42
CA VAL A 186 -0.58 -0.10 -15.28
C VAL A 186 -0.02 0.50 -14.00
N VAL A 187 -0.88 0.91 -13.07
CA VAL A 187 -0.47 1.46 -11.78
C VAL A 187 -0.78 0.49 -10.65
N GLY A 188 0.26 0.11 -9.93
CA GLY A 188 0.25 -0.89 -8.86
C GLY A 188 0.97 -2.17 -9.28
N ALA A 189 2.16 -2.43 -8.72
CA ALA A 189 2.98 -3.61 -8.99
C ALA A 189 2.67 -4.80 -8.04
N GLY A 190 1.41 -4.93 -7.61
CA GLY A 190 0.89 -6.13 -6.96
C GLY A 190 0.66 -7.27 -7.96
N VAL A 191 0.20 -8.44 -7.48
CA VAL A 191 -0.03 -9.62 -8.32
C VAL A 191 -0.94 -9.31 -9.51
N ALA A 192 -2.00 -8.52 -9.30
CA ALA A 192 -2.91 -8.09 -10.37
C ALA A 192 -2.20 -7.26 -11.47
N GLY A 193 -1.45 -6.23 -11.05
CA GLY A 193 -0.78 -5.34 -12.00
C GLY A 193 0.40 -6.00 -12.72
N MET A 194 1.15 -6.87 -12.03
CA MET A 194 2.18 -7.69 -12.65
C MET A 194 1.58 -8.56 -13.77
N SER A 195 0.49 -9.25 -13.47
CA SER A 195 -0.19 -10.12 -14.45
C SER A 195 -0.79 -9.31 -15.61
N ALA A 196 -1.40 -8.14 -15.34
CA ALA A 196 -1.94 -7.28 -16.39
C ALA A 196 -0.86 -6.75 -17.33
N ALA A 197 0.25 -6.28 -16.77
CA ALA A 197 1.35 -5.73 -17.57
C ALA A 197 1.99 -6.78 -18.45
N VAL A 198 2.27 -7.98 -17.92
CA VAL A 198 2.92 -9.05 -18.68
C VAL A 198 1.96 -9.66 -19.70
N ALA A 199 0.69 -9.87 -19.35
CA ALA A 199 -0.30 -10.37 -20.31
C ALA A 199 -0.46 -9.40 -21.50
N ALA A 200 -0.56 -8.11 -21.26
CA ALA A 200 -0.62 -7.10 -22.32
C ALA A 200 0.65 -7.08 -23.17
N ALA A 201 1.83 -7.11 -22.54
CA ALA A 201 3.11 -7.09 -23.25
C ALA A 201 3.31 -8.33 -24.14
N ARG A 202 2.96 -9.54 -23.67
CA ARG A 202 3.03 -10.77 -24.46
C ARG A 202 2.06 -10.78 -25.66
N LEU A 203 1.04 -9.95 -25.61
CA LEU A 203 0.10 -9.71 -26.70
C LEU A 203 0.45 -8.48 -27.56
N GLY A 204 1.68 -7.95 -27.43
CA GLY A 204 2.25 -6.95 -28.31
C GLY A 204 2.03 -5.50 -27.90
N LEU A 205 1.66 -5.21 -26.67
CA LEU A 205 1.57 -3.84 -26.15
C LEU A 205 2.90 -3.37 -25.57
N ARG A 206 3.17 -2.07 -25.69
CA ARG A 206 4.22 -1.40 -24.89
C ARG A 206 3.57 -0.92 -23.60
N VAL A 207 4.03 -1.45 -22.47
CA VAL A 207 3.41 -1.24 -21.16
C VAL A 207 4.37 -0.54 -20.20
N ALA A 208 3.91 0.51 -19.50
CA ALA A 208 4.57 1.01 -18.31
C ALA A 208 3.90 0.39 -17.07
N LEU A 209 4.68 -0.29 -16.23
CA LEU A 209 4.24 -0.77 -14.92
C LEU A 209 4.83 0.12 -13.83
N ILE A 210 3.96 0.82 -13.09
CA ILE A 210 4.33 1.76 -12.04
C ILE A 210 4.05 1.14 -10.67
N GLY A 211 5.05 1.09 -9.80
CA GLY A 211 4.93 0.64 -8.42
C GLY A 211 5.58 1.62 -7.44
N ASP A 212 4.88 1.99 -6.39
CA ASP A 212 5.34 2.94 -5.38
C ASP A 212 6.37 2.35 -4.39
N ARG A 213 6.48 1.01 -4.31
CA ARG A 213 7.40 0.30 -3.43
C ARG A 213 8.63 -0.22 -4.19
N PRO A 214 9.74 -0.50 -3.47
CA PRO A 214 10.95 -1.03 -4.11
C PRO A 214 10.81 -2.47 -4.59
N VAL A 215 9.80 -3.21 -4.11
CA VAL A 215 9.57 -4.62 -4.43
C VAL A 215 8.20 -4.84 -5.07
N ALA A 216 8.12 -5.79 -6.00
CA ALA A 216 6.87 -6.21 -6.62
C ALA A 216 6.16 -7.31 -5.81
N GLY A 217 4.88 -7.54 -6.09
CA GLY A 217 4.06 -8.59 -5.47
C GLY A 217 2.98 -8.06 -4.52
N GLY A 218 3.02 -6.78 -4.16
CA GLY A 218 2.00 -6.18 -3.29
C GLY A 218 1.99 -6.84 -1.90
N ASN A 219 0.84 -7.38 -1.47
CA ASN A 219 0.75 -8.07 -0.19
C ASN A 219 1.59 -9.37 -0.15
N ASN A 220 1.86 -10.00 -1.31
CA ASN A 220 2.82 -11.09 -1.41
C ASN A 220 4.23 -10.57 -1.66
N SER A 221 4.78 -9.83 -0.71
CA SER A 221 6.15 -9.32 -0.71
C SER A 221 6.77 -9.46 0.67
N SER A 222 8.08 -9.30 0.78
CA SER A 222 8.79 -9.30 2.06
C SER A 222 8.37 -8.17 3.01
N GLU A 223 7.71 -7.14 2.50
CA GLU A 223 7.24 -6.00 3.30
C GLU A 223 5.92 -6.28 4.04
N VAL A 224 5.02 -7.08 3.44
CA VAL A 224 3.67 -7.34 4.01
C VAL A 224 3.50 -8.80 4.45
N ARG A 225 4.07 -9.74 3.70
CA ARG A 225 4.21 -11.17 4.02
C ARG A 225 2.90 -11.93 4.15
N VAL A 226 2.05 -11.81 3.12
CA VAL A 226 0.81 -12.58 2.97
C VAL A 226 0.99 -13.65 1.89
N HIS A 227 0.56 -14.88 2.15
CA HIS A 227 0.57 -15.95 1.15
C HIS A 227 -0.41 -15.69 0.00
N MET A 228 -0.20 -16.30 -1.14
CA MET A 228 -1.10 -16.19 -2.29
C MET A 228 -2.31 -17.12 -2.13
N GLY A 229 -3.44 -16.59 -1.63
CA GLY A 229 -4.69 -17.36 -1.52
C GLY A 229 -5.44 -17.49 -2.85
N GLY A 230 -6.30 -18.51 -2.97
CA GLY A 230 -7.10 -18.81 -4.14
C GLY A 230 -6.63 -20.08 -4.88
N ARG A 231 -7.29 -20.41 -6.00
CA ARG A 231 -6.98 -21.60 -6.82
C ARG A 231 -6.76 -21.21 -8.27
N LEU A 232 -5.93 -21.96 -8.95
CA LEU A 232 -5.65 -21.86 -10.39
C LEU A 232 -6.13 -23.11 -11.13
N GLY A 233 -6.28 -23.03 -12.43
CA GLY A 233 -6.67 -24.15 -13.26
C GLY A 233 -8.13 -24.58 -13.13
N VAL A 234 -9.01 -23.70 -12.64
CA VAL A 234 -10.43 -23.96 -12.41
C VAL A 234 -11.31 -22.89 -13.07
N GLY A 235 -12.60 -23.19 -13.21
CA GLY A 235 -13.56 -22.32 -13.87
C GLY A 235 -13.62 -22.50 -15.38
N PRO A 236 -14.27 -21.57 -16.13
CA PRO A 236 -14.52 -21.75 -17.56
C PRO A 236 -13.25 -21.66 -18.42
N TYR A 237 -12.18 -21.05 -17.89
CA TYR A 237 -10.90 -20.83 -18.58
C TYR A 237 -9.73 -21.28 -17.70
N PRO A 238 -9.40 -22.59 -17.66
CA PRO A 238 -8.35 -23.12 -16.78
C PRO A 238 -6.95 -22.57 -17.06
N GLN A 239 -6.73 -21.96 -18.22
CA GLN A 239 -5.46 -21.30 -18.56
C GLN A 239 -5.28 -19.92 -17.90
N LEU A 240 -6.36 -19.29 -17.41
CA LEU A 240 -6.26 -18.06 -16.65
C LEU A 240 -5.63 -18.33 -15.28
N GLY A 241 -4.71 -17.47 -14.91
CA GLY A 241 -3.96 -17.56 -13.67
C GLY A 241 -2.65 -18.34 -13.79
N GLN A 242 -2.45 -19.16 -14.85
CA GLN A 242 -1.24 -19.96 -15.03
C GLN A 242 0.05 -19.10 -15.13
N LEU A 243 -0.06 -17.86 -15.61
CA LEU A 243 1.02 -16.88 -15.60
C LEU A 243 1.68 -16.73 -14.23
N GLN A 244 0.90 -16.85 -13.16
CA GLN A 244 1.37 -16.69 -11.79
C GLN A 244 2.35 -17.79 -11.36
N GLN A 245 2.31 -18.95 -11.96
CA GLN A 245 3.25 -20.06 -11.68
C GLN A 245 4.69 -19.67 -12.01
N GLU A 246 4.90 -18.76 -12.95
CA GLU A 246 6.22 -18.32 -13.37
C GLU A 246 6.95 -17.49 -12.29
N PHE A 247 6.20 -16.75 -11.47
CA PHE A 247 6.75 -15.85 -10.46
C PHE A 247 6.37 -16.17 -9.02
N ALA A 248 5.43 -17.08 -8.81
CA ALA A 248 4.99 -17.42 -7.45
C ALA A 248 6.15 -17.98 -6.62
N PRO A 249 6.19 -17.65 -5.32
CA PRO A 249 7.22 -18.17 -4.43
C PRO A 249 7.06 -19.69 -4.22
N CYS A 250 8.17 -20.37 -3.94
CA CYS A 250 8.19 -21.81 -3.68
C CYS A 250 7.65 -22.19 -2.29
N ARG A 251 7.42 -21.21 -1.41
CA ARG A 251 6.95 -21.42 -0.03
C ARG A 251 5.72 -20.58 0.23
N GLU A 252 4.88 -21.07 1.14
CA GLU A 252 3.66 -20.39 1.57
C GLU A 252 3.68 -20.06 3.06
N GLY A 253 2.79 -19.17 3.45
CA GLY A 253 2.52 -18.80 4.83
C GLY A 253 2.45 -17.29 5.06
N ASN A 254 1.73 -16.91 6.08
CA ASN A 254 1.67 -15.54 6.56
C ASN A 254 2.74 -15.30 7.61
N ALA A 255 3.25 -14.06 7.69
CA ALA A 255 4.24 -13.65 8.67
C ALA A 255 5.46 -14.60 8.72
N GLN A 256 5.98 -15.00 7.57
CA GLN A 256 7.15 -15.86 7.44
C GLN A 256 8.42 -15.03 7.20
N PRO A 257 9.63 -15.62 7.30
CA PRO A 257 10.86 -14.94 6.92
C PRO A 257 10.81 -14.36 5.49
N ALA A 258 11.46 -13.23 5.27
CA ALA A 258 11.44 -12.49 4.00
C ALA A 258 11.75 -13.37 2.76
N ALA A 259 12.67 -14.31 2.90
CA ALA A 259 13.07 -15.21 1.82
C ALA A 259 11.92 -16.10 1.29
N TYR A 260 10.84 -16.28 2.04
CA TYR A 260 9.67 -17.05 1.57
C TYR A 260 8.93 -16.35 0.43
N TYR A 261 9.02 -15.03 0.35
CA TYR A 261 8.27 -14.22 -0.63
C TYR A 261 9.02 -13.99 -1.94
N GLU A 262 10.29 -14.38 -2.03
CA GLU A 262 11.09 -14.38 -3.26
C GLU A 262 10.94 -13.11 -4.11
N ASP A 263 11.04 -11.93 -3.49
CA ASP A 263 10.86 -10.64 -4.17
C ASP A 263 11.81 -10.48 -5.37
N GLN A 264 13.05 -10.97 -5.26
CA GLN A 264 14.02 -10.91 -6.35
C GLN A 264 13.57 -11.74 -7.57
N LYS A 265 12.94 -12.91 -7.36
CA LYS A 265 12.38 -13.73 -8.45
C LYS A 265 11.32 -12.95 -9.23
N LYS A 266 10.40 -12.28 -8.52
CA LYS A 266 9.36 -11.44 -9.15
C LYS A 266 9.95 -10.29 -9.94
N MET A 267 10.95 -9.59 -9.37
CA MET A 267 11.64 -8.48 -10.05
C MET A 267 12.38 -8.95 -11.30
N GLN A 268 13.12 -10.05 -11.22
CA GLN A 268 13.81 -10.63 -12.38
C GLN A 268 12.84 -11.07 -13.46
N TRP A 269 11.73 -11.71 -13.07
CA TRP A 269 10.68 -12.10 -13.99
C TRP A 269 10.11 -10.90 -14.77
N LEU A 270 9.80 -9.79 -14.08
CA LEU A 270 9.32 -8.57 -14.73
C LEU A 270 10.37 -7.93 -15.65
N GLN A 271 11.63 -7.91 -15.24
CA GLN A 271 12.76 -7.35 -16.02
C GLN A 271 13.05 -8.14 -17.31
N GLN A 272 12.71 -9.41 -17.34
CA GLN A 272 12.90 -10.28 -18.51
C GLN A 272 11.77 -10.17 -19.55
N GLU A 273 10.65 -9.55 -19.20
CA GLU A 273 9.50 -9.42 -20.10
C GLU A 273 9.68 -8.27 -21.08
N HIS A 274 9.86 -8.63 -22.36
CA HIS A 274 9.91 -7.64 -23.44
C HIS A 274 8.58 -6.87 -23.53
N GLY A 275 8.65 -5.57 -23.70
CA GLY A 275 7.46 -4.72 -23.80
C GLY A 275 6.98 -4.15 -22.45
N VAL A 276 7.55 -4.56 -21.32
CA VAL A 276 7.29 -3.95 -20.00
C VAL A 276 8.41 -2.99 -19.63
N SER A 277 8.08 -1.70 -19.48
CA SER A 277 8.95 -0.69 -18.85
C SER A 277 8.60 -0.60 -17.37
N LEU A 278 9.53 -0.94 -16.50
CA LEU A 278 9.30 -1.06 -15.06
C LEU A 278 9.74 0.21 -14.32
N PHE A 279 8.82 0.82 -13.58
CA PHE A 279 9.03 2.02 -12.76
C PHE A 279 8.71 1.72 -11.29
N MET A 280 9.67 1.17 -10.56
CA MET A 280 9.56 0.89 -9.13
C MET A 280 10.05 2.07 -8.30
N GLY A 281 9.46 2.26 -7.11
CA GLY A 281 9.70 3.44 -6.29
C GLY A 281 9.15 4.72 -6.94
N VAL A 282 8.05 4.60 -7.66
CA VAL A 282 7.37 5.71 -8.35
C VAL A 282 5.90 5.72 -7.91
N HIS A 283 5.51 6.76 -7.19
CA HIS A 283 4.17 6.95 -6.64
C HIS A 283 3.32 7.80 -7.59
N ALA A 284 2.22 7.25 -8.09
CA ALA A 284 1.28 7.96 -8.96
C ALA A 284 0.35 8.84 -8.12
N ASP A 285 0.39 10.15 -8.33
CA ASP A 285 -0.27 11.17 -7.50
C ASP A 285 -1.18 12.13 -8.28
N GLY A 286 -1.32 11.96 -9.61
CA GLY A 286 -2.16 12.84 -10.41
C GLY A 286 -2.63 12.23 -11.72
N VAL A 287 -3.78 12.71 -12.20
CA VAL A 287 -4.40 12.32 -13.47
C VAL A 287 -4.82 13.58 -14.20
N THR A 288 -4.52 13.64 -15.50
CA THR A 288 -5.07 14.63 -16.42
C THR A 288 -6.13 13.96 -17.28
N MET A 289 -7.30 14.59 -17.37
CA MET A 289 -8.43 14.08 -18.15
C MET A 289 -8.61 14.89 -19.45
N ASP A 290 -9.03 14.19 -20.51
CA ASP A 290 -9.61 14.76 -21.73
C ASP A 290 -11.03 14.20 -21.87
N GLY A 291 -12.02 14.98 -21.48
CA GLY A 291 -13.41 14.54 -21.36
C GLY A 291 -13.56 13.34 -20.41
N THR A 292 -14.02 12.21 -20.94
CA THR A 292 -14.21 10.96 -20.21
C THR A 292 -12.98 10.03 -20.25
N ARG A 293 -11.86 10.49 -20.84
CA ARG A 293 -10.66 9.69 -21.01
C ARG A 293 -9.51 10.23 -20.18
N ILE A 294 -8.70 9.37 -19.63
CA ILE A 294 -7.41 9.73 -19.05
C ILE A 294 -6.46 10.07 -20.21
N GLU A 295 -5.89 11.28 -20.18
CA GLU A 295 -4.83 11.72 -21.09
C GLU A 295 -3.45 11.31 -20.59
N SER A 296 -3.19 11.54 -19.30
CA SER A 296 -1.90 11.22 -18.70
C SER A 296 -2.01 10.98 -17.19
N ILE A 297 -1.02 10.24 -16.67
CA ILE A 297 -0.78 10.09 -15.23
C ILE A 297 0.50 10.83 -14.87
N THR A 298 0.47 11.59 -13.77
CA THR A 298 1.66 12.12 -13.13
C THR A 298 2.03 11.28 -11.91
N ALA A 299 3.34 11.17 -11.69
CA ALA A 299 3.89 10.39 -10.60
C ALA A 299 5.17 11.04 -10.07
N ARG A 300 5.58 10.66 -8.87
CA ARG A 300 6.80 11.13 -8.22
C ARG A 300 7.72 9.96 -7.90
N ASN A 301 9.00 10.07 -8.25
CA ASN A 301 10.01 9.15 -7.75
C ASN A 301 10.16 9.33 -6.24
N VAL A 302 10.01 8.25 -5.49
CA VAL A 302 10.00 8.24 -4.01
C VAL A 302 11.30 8.76 -3.41
N LEU A 303 12.44 8.48 -4.01
CA LEU A 303 13.75 8.83 -3.45
C LEU A 303 14.28 10.18 -3.92
N SER A 304 14.04 10.52 -5.19
CA SER A 304 14.58 11.76 -5.77
C SER A 304 13.59 12.92 -5.78
N GLY A 305 12.29 12.65 -5.57
CA GLY A 305 11.23 13.65 -5.72
C GLY A 305 10.96 14.06 -7.17
N GLU A 306 11.67 13.49 -8.17
CA GLU A 306 11.47 13.80 -9.58
C GLU A 306 10.04 13.48 -9.99
N ARG A 307 9.40 14.45 -10.67
CA ARG A 307 8.05 14.27 -11.22
C ARG A 307 8.12 13.73 -12.64
N LEU A 308 7.28 12.73 -12.91
CA LEU A 308 7.19 12.02 -14.18
C LEU A 308 5.77 12.13 -14.74
N ARG A 309 5.65 12.14 -16.06
CA ARG A 309 4.37 12.07 -16.77
C ARG A 309 4.37 10.90 -17.73
N PHE A 310 3.34 10.07 -17.63
CA PHE A 310 3.10 8.90 -18.48
C PHE A 310 1.87 9.13 -19.34
N ARG A 311 1.99 8.92 -20.66
CA ARG A 311 0.87 8.95 -21.59
C ARG A 311 0.60 7.57 -22.14
N ALA A 312 -0.68 7.25 -22.31
CA ALA A 312 -1.10 6.00 -22.94
C ALA A 312 -2.50 6.11 -23.54
N GLN A 313 -2.83 5.14 -24.39
CA GLN A 313 -4.21 4.99 -24.88
C GLN A 313 -5.10 4.35 -23.82
N LEU A 314 -4.55 3.45 -23.00
CA LEU A 314 -5.25 2.66 -21.99
C LEU A 314 -4.56 2.74 -20.63
N TYR A 315 -5.33 2.68 -19.57
CA TYR A 315 -4.86 2.72 -18.20
C TYR A 315 -5.50 1.57 -17.40
N ALA A 316 -4.75 1.02 -16.45
CA ALA A 316 -5.28 0.05 -15.48
C ALA A 316 -4.97 0.49 -14.06
N ASP A 317 -6.00 0.60 -13.25
CA ASP A 317 -5.88 0.79 -11.80
C ASP A 317 -5.75 -0.57 -11.10
N CYS A 318 -4.52 -0.89 -10.72
CA CYS A 318 -4.16 -2.08 -9.93
C CYS A 318 -3.60 -1.68 -8.55
N THR A 319 -3.88 -0.45 -8.09
CA THR A 319 -3.39 0.10 -6.82
C THR A 319 -3.99 -0.60 -5.61
N GLY A 320 -5.13 -1.25 -5.79
CA GLY A 320 -5.93 -1.85 -4.72
C GLY A 320 -6.73 -0.83 -3.90
N ASP A 321 -6.35 0.43 -3.92
CA ASP A 321 -7.06 1.53 -3.26
C ASP A 321 -7.88 2.38 -4.25
N ALA A 322 -7.96 1.95 -5.52
CA ALA A 322 -8.64 2.66 -6.60
C ALA A 322 -8.14 4.12 -6.78
N THR A 323 -6.85 4.33 -6.60
CA THR A 323 -6.27 5.68 -6.59
C THR A 323 -6.43 6.36 -7.94
N ILE A 324 -6.12 5.67 -9.03
CA ILE A 324 -6.21 6.26 -10.39
C ILE A 324 -7.67 6.50 -10.78
N GLY A 325 -8.56 5.54 -10.51
CA GLY A 325 -9.99 5.72 -10.76
C GLY A 325 -10.56 6.90 -9.97
N TYR A 326 -10.21 7.03 -8.71
CA TYR A 326 -10.63 8.16 -7.87
C TYR A 326 -10.13 9.50 -8.43
N LEU A 327 -8.86 9.60 -8.78
CA LEU A 327 -8.28 10.83 -9.36
C LEU A 327 -8.85 11.17 -10.73
N ALA A 328 -9.26 10.16 -11.51
CA ALA A 328 -9.93 10.33 -12.81
C ALA A 328 -11.43 10.65 -12.69
N GLY A 329 -12.01 10.68 -11.50
CA GLY A 329 -13.45 10.90 -11.31
C GLY A 329 -14.31 9.69 -11.70
N ALA A 330 -13.75 8.47 -11.67
CA ALA A 330 -14.52 7.25 -11.83
C ALA A 330 -15.49 7.07 -10.66
N ASP A 331 -16.63 6.47 -10.93
CA ASP A 331 -17.59 6.13 -9.88
C ASP A 331 -17.03 5.04 -8.97
N TRP A 332 -17.21 5.21 -7.67
CA TRP A 332 -16.67 4.28 -6.66
C TRP A 332 -17.55 4.19 -5.42
N ARG A 333 -17.31 3.14 -4.62
CA ARG A 333 -17.92 2.91 -3.30
C ARG A 333 -16.88 2.47 -2.28
N MET A 334 -17.18 2.66 -1.01
CA MET A 334 -16.43 2.15 0.14
C MET A 334 -17.38 1.93 1.31
N GLY A 335 -17.12 0.93 2.14
CA GLY A 335 -18.02 0.52 3.21
C GLY A 335 -18.98 -0.58 2.76
N ARG A 336 -19.98 -0.91 3.59
CA ARG A 336 -20.95 -1.98 3.35
C ARG A 336 -22.25 -1.43 2.79
N GLU A 337 -22.74 -2.05 1.74
CA GLU A 337 -24.06 -1.80 1.17
C GLU A 337 -25.14 -2.31 2.14
N SER A 338 -26.35 -1.74 2.06
CA SER A 338 -27.49 -2.26 2.80
C SER A 338 -28.00 -3.56 2.19
N ARG A 339 -28.60 -4.43 3.03
CA ARG A 339 -29.22 -5.66 2.57
C ARG A 339 -30.27 -5.40 1.49
N SER A 340 -31.04 -4.35 1.61
CA SER A 340 -32.12 -4.00 0.66
C SER A 340 -31.60 -3.61 -0.72
N GLU A 341 -30.33 -3.19 -0.86
CA GLU A 341 -29.79 -2.72 -2.14
C GLU A 341 -29.51 -3.86 -3.12
N TYR A 342 -28.93 -4.96 -2.64
CA TYR A 342 -28.55 -6.11 -3.47
C TYR A 342 -29.18 -7.44 -3.02
N GLY A 343 -29.97 -7.44 -1.94
CA GLY A 343 -30.59 -8.66 -1.38
C GLY A 343 -29.59 -9.60 -0.71
N GLU A 344 -28.44 -9.10 -0.28
CA GLU A 344 -27.35 -9.90 0.26
C GLU A 344 -27.60 -10.34 1.69
N SER A 345 -27.47 -11.64 1.97
CA SER A 345 -27.75 -12.22 3.28
C SER A 345 -26.76 -11.77 4.36
N ARG A 346 -25.52 -11.44 3.95
CA ARG A 346 -24.42 -11.02 4.81
C ARG A 346 -24.30 -9.51 4.97
N ALA A 347 -25.03 -8.73 4.19
CA ALA A 347 -25.04 -7.29 4.30
C ALA A 347 -25.80 -6.82 5.55
N PRO A 348 -25.41 -5.68 6.16
CA PRO A 348 -26.14 -5.07 7.26
C PRO A 348 -27.52 -4.56 6.80
N GLU A 349 -28.42 -4.34 7.75
CA GLU A 349 -29.76 -3.79 7.45
C GLU A 349 -29.69 -2.38 6.81
N ARG A 350 -28.71 -1.59 7.24
CA ARG A 350 -28.43 -0.24 6.73
C ARG A 350 -26.99 -0.17 6.28
N ALA A 351 -26.75 0.52 5.16
CA ALA A 351 -25.39 0.80 4.70
C ALA A 351 -24.58 1.55 5.76
N ASP A 352 -23.31 1.22 5.86
CA ASP A 352 -22.37 1.87 6.77
C ASP A 352 -20.97 2.01 6.16
N SER A 353 -20.06 2.65 6.90
CA SER A 353 -18.71 2.89 6.45
C SER A 353 -17.71 1.79 6.85
N MET A 354 -18.16 0.69 7.47
CA MET A 354 -17.26 -0.40 7.88
C MET A 354 -16.64 -1.07 6.67
N THR A 355 -15.36 -1.38 6.79
CA THR A 355 -14.60 -2.16 5.80
C THR A 355 -13.89 -3.30 6.50
N MET A 356 -13.39 -4.28 5.77
CA MET A 356 -12.34 -5.13 6.30
C MET A 356 -11.10 -4.26 6.53
N GLY A 357 -10.41 -4.48 7.65
CA GLY A 357 -9.30 -3.64 8.09
C GLY A 357 -7.96 -3.98 7.46
N ALA A 358 -6.90 -3.48 8.09
CA ALA A 358 -5.53 -3.73 7.70
C ALA A 358 -4.78 -4.48 8.81
N SER A 359 -3.84 -5.35 8.43
CA SER A 359 -3.02 -6.12 9.36
C SER A 359 -1.58 -5.63 9.35
N VAL A 360 -1.07 -5.34 10.55
CA VAL A 360 0.37 -5.24 10.83
C VAL A 360 0.81 -6.62 11.32
N GLN A 361 1.30 -7.45 10.40
CA GLN A 361 1.76 -8.79 10.73
C GLN A 361 3.10 -8.76 11.47
N TRP A 362 3.36 -9.77 12.29
CA TRP A 362 4.60 -9.86 13.06
C TRP A 362 4.89 -11.30 13.48
N TYR A 363 6.15 -11.57 13.82
CA TYR A 363 6.54 -12.79 14.53
C TYR A 363 7.72 -12.58 15.46
N ALA A 364 7.76 -13.39 16.51
CA ALA A 364 8.90 -13.56 17.39
C ALA A 364 9.64 -14.86 17.05
N ALA A 365 10.96 -14.85 17.23
CA ALA A 365 11.78 -16.03 17.04
C ALA A 365 12.61 -16.32 18.31
N GLU A 366 12.89 -17.58 18.53
CA GLU A 366 13.72 -18.04 19.62
C GLU A 366 15.18 -17.62 19.41
N SER A 367 15.82 -17.17 20.48
CA SER A 367 17.22 -16.79 20.57
C SER A 367 17.96 -17.78 21.48
N LYS A 368 19.26 -17.92 21.27
CA LYS A 368 20.13 -18.75 22.12
C LYS A 368 20.33 -18.19 23.53
N SER A 369 19.99 -16.94 23.75
CA SER A 369 20.16 -16.23 25.02
C SER A 369 18.90 -15.48 25.41
N ARG A 370 18.88 -15.02 26.66
CA ARG A 370 17.79 -14.18 27.14
C ARG A 370 17.77 -12.85 26.39
N GLU A 371 16.59 -12.52 25.87
CA GLU A 371 16.30 -11.28 25.16
C GLU A 371 15.47 -10.33 26.04
N ARG A 372 15.84 -9.06 26.06
CA ARG A 372 15.07 -8.01 26.74
C ARG A 372 14.19 -7.28 25.74
N PHE A 373 13.09 -6.76 26.21
CA PHE A 373 12.26 -5.81 25.46
C PHE A 373 11.89 -4.65 26.37
N PRO A 374 11.98 -3.40 25.91
CA PRO A 374 11.64 -2.23 26.74
C PRO A 374 10.17 -2.25 27.16
N LEU A 375 9.87 -1.56 28.27
CA LEU A 375 8.48 -1.27 28.61
C LEU A 375 7.91 -0.31 27.56
N PHE A 376 6.76 -0.71 27.00
CA PHE A 376 6.03 0.08 26.03
C PHE A 376 4.63 0.40 26.57
N GLU A 377 4.41 1.65 27.00
CA GLU A 377 3.21 2.07 27.72
C GLU A 377 2.61 3.34 27.08
N TYR A 378 2.29 3.26 25.76
CA TYR A 378 1.88 4.43 25.00
C TYR A 378 0.42 4.40 24.51
N GLY A 379 -0.42 3.48 25.00
CA GLY A 379 -1.82 3.54 24.59
C GLY A 379 -2.65 2.31 24.89
N VAL A 380 -2.22 1.12 24.46
CA VAL A 380 -2.99 -0.12 24.71
C VAL A 380 -2.64 -0.65 26.10
N VAL A 381 -3.64 -0.68 26.99
CA VAL A 381 -3.50 -1.23 28.34
C VAL A 381 -3.99 -2.68 28.32
N LEU A 382 -3.06 -3.60 28.51
CA LEU A 382 -3.34 -5.04 28.56
C LEU A 382 -3.27 -5.58 29.98
N ASN A 383 -3.99 -6.66 30.21
CA ASN A 383 -3.96 -7.46 31.42
C ASN A 383 -3.89 -8.96 31.07
N ASP A 384 -3.89 -9.84 32.07
CA ASP A 384 -3.75 -11.28 31.86
C ASP A 384 -4.87 -11.90 31.01
N SER A 385 -6.06 -11.29 30.96
CA SER A 385 -7.20 -11.76 30.17
C SER A 385 -7.24 -11.20 28.75
N THR A 386 -6.60 -10.06 28.50
CA THR A 386 -6.61 -9.38 27.20
C THR A 386 -5.31 -9.51 26.41
N ALA A 387 -4.22 -9.93 27.06
CA ALA A 387 -2.95 -10.18 26.40
C ALA A 387 -3.01 -11.46 25.55
N GLU A 388 -2.55 -11.36 24.31
CA GLU A 388 -2.49 -12.48 23.38
C GLU A 388 -1.19 -13.27 23.57
N ARG A 389 -1.31 -14.51 24.07
CA ARG A 389 -0.18 -15.42 24.37
C ARG A 389 0.31 -16.14 23.12
N VAL A 390 0.79 -15.37 22.13
CA VAL A 390 1.20 -15.87 20.82
C VAL A 390 2.60 -15.39 20.45
N LEU A 391 3.27 -16.10 19.56
CA LEU A 391 4.60 -15.76 19.05
C LEU A 391 4.54 -15.12 17.66
N LYS A 392 3.35 -15.00 17.07
CA LYS A 392 3.11 -14.30 15.81
C LYS A 392 1.68 -13.78 15.74
N GLY A 393 1.50 -12.68 15.02
CA GLY A 393 0.22 -12.14 14.64
C GLY A 393 0.06 -12.15 13.13
N GLU A 394 -0.98 -12.82 12.68
CA GLU A 394 -1.32 -12.95 11.27
C GLU A 394 -2.56 -12.11 10.92
N TRP A 395 -3.40 -12.64 10.06
CA TRP A 395 -4.59 -11.98 9.54
C TRP A 395 -5.64 -11.61 10.61
N THR A 396 -5.68 -12.30 11.74
CA THR A 396 -6.61 -11.97 12.84
C THR A 396 -6.24 -10.70 13.60
N TRP A 397 -5.00 -10.23 13.48
CA TRP A 397 -4.54 -8.96 14.03
C TRP A 397 -4.86 -7.86 13.03
N GLU A 398 -6.05 -7.28 13.16
CA GLU A 398 -6.63 -6.40 12.15
C GLU A 398 -7.17 -5.12 12.79
N THR A 399 -6.77 -3.98 12.25
CA THR A 399 -7.12 -2.66 12.77
C THR A 399 -7.87 -1.82 11.75
N GLY A 400 -8.64 -0.85 12.22
CA GLY A 400 -9.25 0.17 11.39
C GLY A 400 -10.51 -0.26 10.64
N MET A 401 -11.20 -1.31 11.05
CA MET A 401 -12.46 -1.74 10.42
C MET A 401 -13.53 -0.64 10.43
N ASN A 402 -13.58 0.16 11.48
CA ASN A 402 -14.50 1.30 11.66
C ASN A 402 -13.88 2.65 11.26
N ARG A 403 -12.79 2.64 10.44
CA ARG A 403 -12.07 3.84 10.03
C ARG A 403 -11.95 3.90 8.52
N ASN A 404 -11.76 5.11 8.00
CA ASN A 404 -11.51 5.30 6.59
C ASN A 404 -10.11 4.79 6.21
N GLN A 405 -10.05 3.71 5.42
CA GLN A 405 -8.81 3.03 5.01
C GLN A 405 -7.89 3.90 4.12
N ILE A 406 -8.35 5.05 3.66
CA ILE A 406 -7.59 6.00 2.85
C ILE A 406 -7.13 7.17 3.71
N THR A 407 -8.07 7.96 4.25
CA THR A 407 -7.76 9.22 4.95
C THR A 407 -7.19 9.01 6.35
N GLU A 408 -7.39 7.84 6.95
CA GLU A 408 -6.84 7.47 8.26
C GLU A 408 -5.81 6.32 8.17
N ALA A 409 -5.28 6.03 6.97
CA ALA A 409 -4.40 4.89 6.74
C ALA A 409 -3.16 4.88 7.64
N GLU A 410 -2.51 6.03 7.86
CA GLU A 410 -1.35 6.14 8.76
C GLU A 410 -1.74 5.80 10.20
N ARG A 411 -2.85 6.35 10.69
CA ARG A 411 -3.37 6.05 12.04
C ARG A 411 -3.73 4.58 12.22
N ILE A 412 -4.29 3.94 11.19
CA ILE A 412 -4.65 2.51 11.21
C ILE A 412 -3.40 1.65 11.35
N ARG A 413 -2.37 1.93 10.53
CA ARG A 413 -1.07 1.25 10.60
C ARG A 413 -0.39 1.47 11.94
N ASP A 414 -0.39 2.71 12.43
CA ASP A 414 0.24 3.06 13.70
C ASP A 414 -0.41 2.37 14.88
N TYR A 415 -1.73 2.24 14.85
CA TYR A 415 -2.42 1.47 15.87
C TYR A 415 -2.05 -0.02 15.83
N GLY A 416 -1.86 -0.60 14.65
CA GLY A 416 -1.34 -1.95 14.51
C GLY A 416 0.05 -2.12 15.15
N LEU A 417 0.98 -1.18 14.90
CA LEU A 417 2.29 -1.16 15.57
C LEU A 417 2.15 -1.02 17.09
N MET A 418 1.29 -0.12 17.53
CA MET A 418 0.99 0.12 18.95
C MET A 418 0.56 -1.17 19.66
N VAL A 419 -0.37 -1.91 19.06
CA VAL A 419 -0.89 -3.17 19.61
C VAL A 419 0.22 -4.22 19.71
N VAL A 420 1.01 -4.40 18.64
CA VAL A 420 2.11 -5.38 18.62
C VAL A 420 3.12 -5.08 19.73
N TYR A 421 3.58 -3.84 19.83
CA TYR A 421 4.57 -3.47 20.86
C TYR A 421 4.00 -3.54 22.27
N SER A 422 2.75 -3.14 22.48
CA SER A 422 2.09 -3.24 23.80
C SER A 422 1.94 -4.70 24.24
N ASN A 423 1.48 -5.57 23.34
CA ASN A 423 1.32 -6.98 23.65
C ASN A 423 2.68 -7.65 23.93
N TRP A 424 3.66 -7.43 23.06
CA TRP A 424 4.99 -8.00 23.25
C TRP A 424 5.66 -7.50 24.53
N SER A 425 5.54 -6.20 24.83
CA SER A 425 6.01 -5.61 26.09
C SER A 425 5.33 -6.25 27.31
N TYR A 426 4.02 -6.50 27.25
CA TYR A 426 3.30 -7.17 28.32
C TYR A 426 3.79 -8.61 28.54
N LEU A 427 3.90 -9.41 27.49
CA LEU A 427 4.41 -10.79 27.56
C LEU A 427 5.82 -10.87 28.14
N LYS A 428 6.69 -9.94 27.78
CA LYS A 428 8.09 -9.92 28.22
C LYS A 428 8.30 -9.41 29.64
N ASN A 429 7.44 -8.49 30.13
CA ASN A 429 7.73 -7.75 31.36
C ASN A 429 6.70 -7.95 32.48
N ARG A 430 5.42 -8.18 32.15
CA ARG A 430 4.33 -8.14 33.13
C ARG A 430 3.58 -9.45 33.31
N LEU A 431 3.47 -10.26 32.24
CA LEU A 431 2.77 -11.54 32.28
C LEU A 431 3.33 -12.44 33.44
N PRO A 432 2.51 -13.12 34.23
CA PRO A 432 3.00 -14.09 35.22
C PRO A 432 3.95 -15.11 34.61
N GLU A 433 3.63 -15.67 33.44
CA GLU A 433 4.41 -16.67 32.69
C GLU A 433 5.51 -16.01 31.78
N ARG A 434 5.92 -14.77 32.02
CA ARG A 434 6.93 -14.08 31.23
C ARG A 434 8.26 -14.82 31.04
N ARG A 435 8.54 -15.83 31.90
CA ARG A 435 9.74 -16.66 31.76
C ARG A 435 9.70 -17.51 30.49
N ASP A 436 8.51 -17.90 30.03
CA ASP A 436 8.32 -18.68 28.80
C ASP A 436 8.71 -17.91 27.56
N TYR A 437 8.64 -16.59 27.63
CA TYR A 437 9.04 -15.67 26.56
C TYR A 437 10.47 -15.14 26.70
N ALA A 438 11.21 -15.56 27.74
CA ALA A 438 12.51 -14.95 28.07
C ALA A 438 13.52 -15.00 26.93
N ASN A 439 13.58 -16.12 26.19
CA ASN A 439 14.50 -16.35 25.10
C ASN A 439 13.96 -15.95 23.72
N TYR A 440 12.75 -15.38 23.64
CA TYR A 440 12.18 -14.93 22.37
C TYR A 440 12.46 -13.44 22.14
N ARG A 441 12.78 -13.08 20.89
CA ARG A 441 12.87 -11.71 20.44
C ARG A 441 11.80 -11.42 19.38
N LEU A 442 11.31 -10.20 19.34
CA LEU A 442 10.50 -9.70 18.24
C LEU A 442 11.40 -9.60 16.99
N SER A 443 11.21 -10.50 16.03
CA SER A 443 12.15 -10.65 14.91
C SER A 443 11.74 -9.89 13.66
N TRP A 444 10.45 -9.64 13.53
CA TRP A 444 9.92 -8.83 12.45
C TRP A 444 8.53 -8.32 12.80
N VAL A 445 8.27 -7.08 12.44
CA VAL A 445 6.96 -6.43 12.44
C VAL A 445 6.80 -5.74 11.09
N ALA A 446 5.64 -5.84 10.46
CA ALA A 446 5.37 -5.14 9.22
C ALA A 446 5.19 -3.64 9.50
N TYR A 447 6.01 -2.78 8.90
CA TYR A 447 5.72 -1.35 8.89
C TYR A 447 4.82 -0.96 7.70
N VAL A 448 4.65 -1.86 6.72
CA VAL A 448 3.66 -1.76 5.65
C VAL A 448 2.42 -2.56 6.02
N ALA A 449 1.30 -1.88 6.21
CA ALA A 449 0.05 -2.55 6.56
C ALA A 449 -0.57 -3.28 5.37
N GLY A 450 -0.93 -4.55 5.58
CA GLY A 450 -1.63 -5.36 4.60
C GLY A 450 -3.12 -5.04 4.56
N LYS A 451 -3.56 -4.21 3.61
CA LYS A 451 -4.96 -3.83 3.45
C LYS A 451 -5.76 -4.91 2.74
N ARG A 452 -7.02 -5.10 3.14
CA ARG A 452 -7.98 -6.02 2.53
C ARG A 452 -9.00 -5.32 1.67
N GLU A 453 -9.43 -4.15 2.08
CA GLU A 453 -10.49 -3.38 1.44
C GLU A 453 -10.22 -1.89 1.54
N SER A 454 -10.73 -1.14 0.56
CA SER A 454 -10.87 0.30 0.57
C SER A 454 -11.91 0.71 -0.49
N ARG A 455 -11.60 1.63 -1.40
CA ARG A 455 -12.48 1.98 -2.51
C ARG A 455 -12.61 0.83 -3.51
N ARG A 456 -13.83 0.60 -4.01
CA ARG A 456 -14.17 -0.28 -5.13
C ARG A 456 -14.74 0.58 -6.26
N LEU A 457 -14.18 0.48 -7.45
CA LEU A 457 -14.67 1.19 -8.64
C LEU A 457 -15.94 0.51 -9.16
N LEU A 458 -16.78 1.26 -9.85
CA LEU A 458 -17.99 0.74 -10.43
C LEU A 458 -17.83 0.51 -11.94
N GLY A 459 -18.07 -0.73 -12.34
CA GLY A 459 -18.18 -1.17 -13.73
C GLY A 459 -19.63 -1.16 -14.22
N ASP A 460 -19.86 -1.71 -15.41
CA ASP A 460 -21.20 -1.91 -15.95
C ASP A 460 -21.97 -3.02 -15.23
N TYR A 461 -21.27 -3.84 -14.47
CA TYR A 461 -21.84 -4.83 -13.57
C TYR A 461 -21.20 -4.72 -12.18
N VAL A 462 -22.00 -4.87 -11.13
CA VAL A 462 -21.52 -4.97 -9.74
C VAL A 462 -21.73 -6.40 -9.27
N LEU A 463 -20.64 -7.13 -9.07
CA LEU A 463 -20.69 -8.49 -8.56
C LEU A 463 -21.24 -8.50 -7.14
N LYS A 464 -22.17 -9.43 -6.84
CA LYS A 464 -22.87 -9.55 -5.55
C LYS A 464 -22.89 -10.99 -5.03
N GLU A 465 -23.28 -11.17 -3.76
CA GLU A 465 -23.35 -12.46 -3.09
C GLU A 465 -24.09 -13.53 -3.90
N SER A 466 -25.27 -13.18 -4.46
CA SER A 466 -26.10 -14.13 -5.22
C SER A 466 -25.43 -14.66 -6.48
N ASP A 467 -24.56 -13.88 -7.12
CA ASP A 467 -23.80 -14.35 -8.29
C ASP A 467 -22.86 -15.48 -7.91
N LEU A 468 -22.23 -15.37 -6.76
CA LEU A 468 -21.25 -16.34 -6.24
C LEU A 468 -21.93 -17.60 -5.66
N VAL A 469 -22.97 -17.40 -4.86
CA VAL A 469 -23.66 -18.50 -4.15
C VAL A 469 -24.55 -19.32 -5.08
N LEU A 470 -25.20 -18.67 -6.04
CA LEU A 470 -26.10 -19.31 -7.00
C LEU A 470 -25.41 -19.66 -8.32
N HIS A 471 -24.12 -19.39 -8.46
CA HIS A 471 -23.36 -19.64 -9.69
C HIS A 471 -24.02 -19.04 -10.93
N MET A 472 -24.43 -17.76 -10.83
CA MET A 472 -25.17 -17.10 -11.89
C MET A 472 -24.36 -17.10 -13.20
N PRO A 473 -24.94 -17.59 -14.30
CA PRO A 473 -24.25 -17.58 -15.58
C PRO A 473 -24.20 -16.17 -16.15
N HIS A 474 -23.05 -15.79 -16.69
CA HIS A 474 -22.83 -14.52 -17.39
C HIS A 474 -22.31 -14.80 -18.79
N GLU A 475 -22.84 -14.12 -19.80
CA GLU A 475 -22.38 -14.26 -21.18
C GLU A 475 -20.90 -13.84 -21.34
N ASP A 476 -20.48 -12.87 -20.51
CA ASP A 476 -19.13 -12.33 -20.43
C ASP A 476 -18.32 -12.94 -19.27
N ALA A 477 -18.62 -14.18 -18.88
CA ALA A 477 -17.84 -14.93 -17.91
C ALA A 477 -16.36 -14.86 -18.21
N SER A 478 -15.53 -14.57 -17.22
CA SER A 478 -14.08 -14.44 -17.36
C SER A 478 -13.34 -15.26 -16.31
N PHE A 479 -12.54 -14.65 -15.43
CA PHE A 479 -11.83 -15.37 -14.36
C PHE A 479 -12.79 -15.97 -13.33
N ALA A 480 -12.30 -16.92 -12.54
CA ALA A 480 -13.10 -17.53 -11.48
C ALA A 480 -12.76 -16.96 -10.09
N ALA A 481 -13.78 -16.62 -9.33
CA ALA A 481 -13.69 -16.48 -7.88
C ALA A 481 -13.58 -17.89 -7.28
N THR A 482 -12.55 -18.15 -6.48
CA THR A 482 -12.22 -19.52 -6.01
C THR A 482 -12.06 -19.61 -4.50
N TRP A 483 -12.24 -18.52 -3.80
CA TRP A 483 -12.18 -18.43 -2.34
C TRP A 483 -13.59 -18.36 -1.77
N SER A 484 -13.84 -18.84 -0.54
CA SER A 484 -15.10 -18.55 0.14
C SER A 484 -15.36 -17.06 0.23
N ILE A 485 -16.61 -16.66 0.37
CA ILE A 485 -16.90 -15.30 0.83
C ILE A 485 -16.40 -15.21 2.27
N ASP A 486 -15.27 -14.56 2.45
CA ASP A 486 -14.52 -14.46 3.68
C ASP A 486 -14.59 -13.01 4.18
N LEU A 487 -15.55 -12.76 5.07
CA LEU A 487 -15.79 -11.45 5.66
C LEU A 487 -15.14 -11.35 7.03
N HIS A 488 -14.41 -10.29 7.25
CA HIS A 488 -13.78 -9.96 8.50
C HIS A 488 -14.62 -8.93 9.26
N GLU A 489 -14.96 -9.25 10.49
CA GLU A 489 -15.72 -8.39 11.40
C GLU A 489 -14.94 -8.19 12.70
N PRO A 490 -15.16 -7.08 13.44
CA PRO A 490 -14.55 -6.92 14.76
C PRO A 490 -14.90 -8.10 15.68
N ASP A 491 -13.88 -8.66 16.33
CA ASP A 491 -14.09 -9.69 17.35
C ASP A 491 -14.88 -9.15 18.53
N SER A 492 -15.94 -9.84 18.96
CA SER A 492 -16.86 -9.33 19.98
C SER A 492 -16.20 -9.12 21.35
N ALA A 493 -15.33 -10.04 21.79
CA ALA A 493 -14.64 -9.91 23.06
C ALA A 493 -13.60 -8.79 23.02
N ASN A 494 -12.93 -8.64 21.88
CA ASN A 494 -11.98 -7.56 21.64
C ASN A 494 -12.69 -6.20 21.59
N THR A 495 -13.86 -6.11 20.96
CA THR A 495 -14.69 -4.89 20.93
C THR A 495 -15.14 -4.45 22.33
N ILE A 496 -15.55 -5.41 23.18
CA ILE A 496 -15.90 -5.11 24.58
C ILE A 496 -14.69 -4.57 25.36
N SER A 497 -13.52 -5.14 25.14
CA SER A 497 -12.29 -4.77 25.85
C SER A 497 -11.67 -3.47 25.34
N PHE A 498 -11.83 -3.15 24.04
CA PHE A 498 -11.18 -2.02 23.37
C PHE A 498 -12.17 -1.28 22.44
N PRO A 499 -13.28 -0.72 22.95
CA PRO A 499 -14.34 -0.14 22.12
C PRO A 499 -13.79 1.03 21.27
N GLY A 500 -14.01 0.96 19.94
CA GLY A 500 -13.53 1.95 18.96
C GLY A 500 -12.02 1.87 18.66
N ASN A 501 -11.32 0.92 19.29
CA ASN A 501 -9.92 0.60 19.07
C ASN A 501 -9.71 -0.92 19.03
N GLU A 502 -10.60 -1.60 18.35
CA GLU A 502 -10.52 -3.03 18.10
C GLU A 502 -9.29 -3.35 17.25
N TYR A 503 -8.62 -4.44 17.57
CA TYR A 503 -7.43 -4.88 16.84
C TYR A 503 -7.47 -6.37 16.48
N LYS A 504 -8.61 -7.02 16.71
CA LYS A 504 -8.83 -8.41 16.32
C LYS A 504 -10.08 -8.52 15.46
N ALA A 505 -9.95 -9.38 14.45
CA ALA A 505 -11.06 -9.77 13.62
C ALA A 505 -11.44 -11.23 13.86
N THR A 506 -12.72 -11.49 13.72
CA THR A 506 -13.28 -12.82 13.47
C THR A 506 -13.74 -12.92 12.04
N THR A 507 -13.83 -14.13 11.49
CA THR A 507 -14.27 -14.34 10.11
C THR A 507 -15.56 -15.11 10.04
N ARG A 508 -16.35 -14.76 9.03
CA ARG A 508 -17.55 -15.50 8.64
C ARG A 508 -17.38 -15.97 7.20
N HIS A 509 -17.24 -17.27 7.05
CA HIS A 509 -17.09 -17.90 5.74
C HIS A 509 -18.43 -18.35 5.18
N THR A 510 -18.68 -18.06 3.90
CA THR A 510 -19.69 -18.73 3.08
C THR A 510 -18.97 -19.47 1.98
N VAL A 511 -19.03 -20.80 2.03
CA VAL A 511 -18.39 -21.65 1.02
C VAL A 511 -19.06 -21.42 -0.34
N ILE A 512 -18.24 -21.17 -1.36
CA ILE A 512 -18.68 -21.15 -2.75
C ILE A 512 -17.84 -22.14 -3.55
N TYR A 513 -18.37 -22.60 -4.66
CA TYR A 513 -17.59 -23.29 -5.68
C TYR A 513 -16.97 -22.28 -6.64
N PRO A 514 -15.91 -22.65 -7.38
CA PRO A 514 -15.32 -21.77 -8.38
C PRO A 514 -16.41 -21.20 -9.30
N THR A 515 -16.59 -19.89 -9.26
CA THR A 515 -17.67 -19.19 -9.98
C THR A 515 -17.07 -18.12 -10.88
N ALA A 516 -17.49 -18.14 -12.15
CA ALA A 516 -17.01 -17.16 -13.12
C ALA A 516 -17.54 -15.75 -12.82
N VAL A 517 -16.65 -14.79 -12.91
CA VAL A 517 -16.94 -13.35 -12.72
C VAL A 517 -17.04 -12.66 -14.08
N PRO A 518 -18.06 -11.80 -14.29
CA PRO A 518 -18.23 -11.13 -15.58
C PRO A 518 -17.11 -10.11 -15.87
N TYR A 519 -16.69 -10.02 -17.13
CA TYR A 519 -15.72 -9.05 -17.61
C TYR A 519 -16.13 -7.61 -17.33
N ARG A 520 -17.43 -7.30 -17.34
CA ARG A 520 -17.99 -5.98 -17.01
C ARG A 520 -17.67 -5.48 -15.61
N CYS A 521 -17.08 -6.30 -14.75
CA CYS A 521 -16.54 -5.89 -13.44
C CYS A 521 -15.10 -5.33 -13.52
N LEU A 522 -14.44 -5.36 -14.68
CA LEU A 522 -13.02 -5.07 -14.84
C LEU A 522 -12.70 -3.75 -15.57
N TYR A 523 -13.72 -2.93 -15.87
CA TYR A 523 -13.53 -1.60 -16.45
C TYR A 523 -14.48 -0.59 -15.82
N SER A 524 -14.08 0.68 -15.85
CA SER A 524 -14.90 1.78 -15.31
C SER A 524 -16.13 2.04 -16.18
N ARG A 525 -17.29 2.28 -15.54
CA ARG A 525 -18.53 2.59 -16.25
C ARG A 525 -18.59 4.02 -16.82
N ASN A 526 -17.74 4.94 -16.33
CA ASN A 526 -17.77 6.35 -16.70
C ASN A 526 -16.41 6.96 -17.08
N VAL A 527 -15.32 6.17 -17.04
CA VAL A 527 -14.00 6.55 -17.58
C VAL A 527 -13.65 5.57 -18.69
N ASP A 528 -13.68 6.05 -19.95
CA ASP A 528 -13.74 5.22 -21.16
C ASP A 528 -12.51 4.34 -21.43
N ASN A 529 -11.33 4.72 -20.93
CA ASN A 529 -10.08 4.02 -21.19
C ASN A 529 -9.42 3.47 -19.89
N LEU A 530 -10.23 3.27 -18.85
CA LEU A 530 -9.77 2.78 -17.55
C LEU A 530 -10.24 1.35 -17.29
N PHE A 531 -9.28 0.44 -17.18
CA PHE A 531 -9.44 -0.88 -16.58
C PHE A 531 -9.18 -0.87 -15.08
N MET A 532 -9.59 -1.93 -14.40
CA MET A 532 -9.32 -2.17 -12.99
C MET A 532 -9.09 -3.65 -12.72
N ALA A 533 -8.09 -3.99 -11.91
CA ALA A 533 -7.83 -5.33 -11.45
C ALA A 533 -7.28 -5.32 -10.03
N GLY A 534 -7.73 -6.24 -9.20
CA GLY A 534 -7.38 -6.30 -7.78
C GLY A 534 -8.60 -6.24 -6.88
N ARG A 535 -8.41 -5.86 -5.63
CA ARG A 535 -9.51 -5.70 -4.67
C ARG A 535 -10.42 -4.49 -4.94
N ASN A 536 -10.08 -3.66 -5.89
CA ASN A 536 -10.79 -2.44 -6.30
C ASN A 536 -11.72 -2.62 -7.51
N ILE A 537 -12.00 -3.85 -7.95
CA ILE A 537 -12.94 -4.12 -9.04
C ILE A 537 -14.40 -3.83 -8.62
N SER A 538 -15.32 -3.89 -9.59
CA SER A 538 -16.74 -3.62 -9.38
C SER A 538 -17.45 -4.77 -8.65
N THR A 539 -17.58 -4.64 -7.34
CA THR A 539 -18.14 -5.66 -6.47
C THR A 539 -18.75 -5.02 -5.22
N THR A 540 -19.74 -5.68 -4.59
CA THR A 540 -20.20 -5.33 -3.26
C THR A 540 -19.15 -5.67 -2.21
N HIS A 541 -19.31 -5.14 -0.99
CA HIS A 541 -18.49 -5.55 0.16
C HIS A 541 -18.53 -7.06 0.38
N VAL A 542 -19.72 -7.67 0.27
CA VAL A 542 -19.89 -9.11 0.51
C VAL A 542 -19.15 -9.94 -0.55
N ALA A 543 -19.35 -9.65 -1.82
CA ALA A 543 -18.69 -10.39 -2.89
C ALA A 543 -17.18 -10.17 -2.95
N LEU A 544 -16.69 -9.01 -2.49
CA LEU A 544 -15.25 -8.73 -2.35
C LEU A 544 -14.57 -9.79 -1.46
N GLY A 545 -15.27 -10.31 -0.45
CA GLY A 545 -14.74 -11.35 0.42
C GLY A 545 -14.18 -12.56 -0.33
N SER A 546 -14.72 -12.88 -1.51
CA SER A 546 -14.24 -13.97 -2.37
C SER A 546 -13.18 -13.53 -3.38
N THR A 547 -13.30 -12.32 -3.93
CA THR A 547 -12.52 -11.93 -5.11
C THR A 547 -11.18 -11.27 -4.78
N ARG A 548 -10.96 -10.83 -3.54
CA ARG A 548 -9.76 -10.08 -3.12
C ARG A 548 -8.47 -10.91 -2.99
N VAL A 549 -8.55 -12.24 -2.99
CA VAL A 549 -7.37 -13.09 -2.83
C VAL A 549 -6.46 -13.05 -4.05
N MET A 550 -5.16 -13.18 -3.82
CA MET A 550 -4.16 -12.78 -4.81
C MET A 550 -4.14 -13.64 -6.07
N ARG A 551 -4.40 -14.94 -6.00
CA ARG A 551 -4.47 -15.77 -7.20
C ARG A 551 -5.65 -15.40 -8.10
N THR A 552 -6.78 -15.06 -7.49
CA THR A 552 -7.93 -14.52 -8.21
C THR A 552 -7.61 -13.17 -8.85
N THR A 553 -6.95 -12.27 -8.11
CA THR A 553 -6.58 -10.95 -8.66
C THR A 553 -5.53 -11.03 -9.76
N GLY A 554 -4.64 -12.03 -9.73
CA GLY A 554 -3.71 -12.29 -10.83
C GLY A 554 -4.43 -12.71 -12.11
N ALA A 555 -5.43 -13.59 -12.01
CA ALA A 555 -6.27 -13.95 -13.16
C ALA A 555 -7.06 -12.74 -13.71
N MET A 556 -7.55 -11.83 -12.85
CA MET A 556 -8.15 -10.56 -13.30
C MET A 556 -7.18 -9.76 -14.17
N GLY A 557 -5.91 -9.65 -13.70
CA GLY A 557 -4.86 -8.94 -14.44
C GLY A 557 -4.65 -9.52 -15.83
N GLU A 558 -4.60 -10.85 -15.96
CA GLU A 558 -4.48 -11.50 -17.28
C GLU A 558 -5.63 -11.13 -18.21
N VAL A 559 -6.88 -11.15 -17.73
CA VAL A 559 -8.05 -10.76 -18.52
C VAL A 559 -7.96 -9.30 -18.97
N VAL A 560 -7.54 -8.40 -18.06
CA VAL A 560 -7.33 -6.97 -18.39
C VAL A 560 -6.27 -6.80 -19.48
N GLY A 561 -5.14 -7.49 -19.38
CA GLY A 561 -4.09 -7.47 -20.41
C GLY A 561 -4.59 -7.98 -21.77
N MET A 562 -5.37 -9.07 -21.78
CA MET A 562 -5.98 -9.63 -22.98
C MET A 562 -6.99 -8.65 -23.61
N ALA A 563 -7.86 -8.05 -22.80
CA ALA A 563 -8.83 -7.07 -23.29
C ALA A 563 -8.13 -5.81 -23.83
N ALA A 564 -7.06 -5.36 -23.19
CA ALA A 564 -6.26 -4.23 -23.65
C ALA A 564 -5.63 -4.49 -25.03
N SER A 565 -5.21 -5.73 -25.33
CA SER A 565 -4.70 -6.08 -26.66
C SER A 565 -5.77 -5.93 -27.75
N LEU A 566 -7.01 -6.31 -27.46
CA LEU A 566 -8.13 -6.12 -28.37
C LEU A 566 -8.49 -4.65 -28.53
N CYS A 567 -8.42 -3.86 -27.44
CA CYS A 567 -8.61 -2.41 -27.54
C CYS A 567 -7.62 -1.78 -28.52
N LYS A 568 -6.35 -2.15 -28.43
CA LYS A 568 -5.30 -1.66 -29.36
C LYS A 568 -5.54 -2.14 -30.79
N GLU A 569 -5.81 -3.44 -30.96
CA GLU A 569 -5.98 -4.05 -32.29
C GLU A 569 -7.14 -3.43 -33.07
N TYR A 570 -8.25 -3.15 -32.39
CA TYR A 570 -9.49 -2.67 -33.04
C TYR A 570 -9.78 -1.17 -32.83
N GLY A 571 -8.95 -0.44 -32.07
CA GLY A 571 -9.18 0.97 -31.79
C GLY A 571 -10.44 1.21 -30.92
N VAL A 572 -10.76 0.30 -30.02
CA VAL A 572 -12.00 0.31 -29.21
C VAL A 572 -11.73 0.53 -27.74
N THR A 573 -12.77 0.93 -27.00
CA THR A 573 -12.71 1.08 -25.53
C THR A 573 -12.88 -0.28 -24.82
N PRO A 574 -12.49 -0.38 -23.53
CA PRO A 574 -12.78 -1.56 -22.70
C PRO A 574 -14.24 -2.04 -22.78
N ARG A 575 -15.20 -1.12 -22.67
CA ARG A 575 -16.63 -1.44 -22.81
C ARG A 575 -16.98 -1.99 -24.19
N GLN A 576 -16.39 -1.46 -25.26
CA GLN A 576 -16.65 -1.91 -26.62
C GLN A 576 -16.08 -3.32 -26.89
N VAL A 577 -15.06 -3.77 -26.15
CA VAL A 577 -14.62 -5.18 -26.19
C VAL A 577 -15.76 -6.12 -25.79
N TYR A 578 -16.53 -5.77 -24.76
CA TYR A 578 -17.72 -6.55 -24.38
C TYR A 578 -18.74 -6.61 -25.52
N PHE A 579 -19.09 -5.47 -26.13
CA PHE A 579 -20.14 -5.43 -27.15
C PHE A 579 -19.75 -6.04 -28.49
N TYR A 580 -18.48 -5.89 -28.91
CA TYR A 580 -18.09 -6.21 -30.29
C TYR A 580 -17.02 -7.28 -30.42
N HIS A 581 -16.28 -7.59 -29.35
CA HIS A 581 -15.12 -8.47 -29.42
C HIS A 581 -15.10 -9.54 -28.30
N LEU A 582 -16.21 -9.79 -27.63
CA LEU A 582 -16.30 -10.73 -26.50
C LEU A 582 -15.83 -12.14 -26.89
N ASP A 583 -16.21 -12.63 -28.09
CA ASP A 583 -15.77 -13.96 -28.56
C ASP A 583 -14.26 -14.05 -28.79
N LYS A 584 -13.62 -12.93 -29.16
CA LYS A 584 -12.16 -12.89 -29.27
C LYS A 584 -11.51 -12.92 -27.90
N LEU A 585 -12.05 -12.17 -26.94
CA LEU A 585 -11.59 -12.22 -25.57
C LEU A 585 -11.71 -13.63 -24.98
N LYS A 586 -12.83 -14.31 -25.20
CA LYS A 586 -13.02 -15.72 -24.79
C LYS A 586 -11.95 -16.64 -25.37
N ARG A 587 -11.61 -16.47 -26.65
CA ARG A 587 -10.52 -17.27 -27.30
C ARG A 587 -9.16 -17.00 -26.67
N LEU A 588 -8.84 -15.74 -26.34
CA LEU A 588 -7.60 -15.40 -25.63
C LEU A 588 -7.55 -16.03 -24.24
N MET A 589 -8.66 -15.96 -23.50
CA MET A 589 -8.77 -16.59 -22.17
C MET A 589 -8.62 -18.12 -22.21
N GLN A 590 -9.17 -18.77 -23.24
CA GLN A 590 -8.97 -20.20 -23.45
C GLN A 590 -7.52 -20.57 -23.74
N LYS A 591 -6.82 -19.75 -24.51
CA LYS A 591 -5.42 -19.98 -24.86
C LYS A 591 -4.48 -19.69 -23.68
N GLY A 592 -4.77 -18.64 -22.89
CA GLY A 592 -3.86 -18.13 -21.88
C GLY A 592 -2.65 -17.40 -22.47
N VAL A 593 -1.78 -16.88 -21.61
CA VAL A 593 -0.55 -16.15 -21.98
C VAL A 593 0.68 -16.65 -21.22
N ALA A 594 0.55 -17.68 -20.38
CA ALA A 594 1.66 -18.29 -19.66
C ALA A 594 2.64 -18.97 -20.64
N LYS A 595 3.90 -19.05 -20.25
CA LYS A 595 4.91 -19.82 -20.96
C LYS A 595 4.62 -21.31 -20.83
N GLU A 596 4.81 -22.07 -21.91
CA GLU A 596 4.69 -23.53 -21.88
C GLU A 596 5.82 -24.17 -21.08
N GLY A 597 5.55 -25.30 -20.42
CA GLY A 597 6.54 -26.11 -19.72
C GLY A 597 7.07 -25.50 -18.40
N VAL A 598 6.38 -24.51 -17.84
CA VAL A 598 6.70 -24.01 -16.49
C VAL A 598 6.13 -24.98 -15.47
N GLU A 599 7.01 -25.64 -14.73
CA GLU A 599 6.59 -26.50 -13.62
C GLU A 599 6.11 -25.64 -12.43
N PRO A 600 4.97 -25.97 -11.82
CA PRO A 600 4.50 -25.28 -10.63
C PRO A 600 5.51 -25.38 -9.50
N THR A 601 5.84 -24.26 -8.87
CA THR A 601 6.77 -24.23 -7.73
C THR A 601 6.12 -24.66 -6.43
N GLN A 602 4.79 -24.76 -6.39
CA GLN A 602 3.99 -25.20 -5.25
C GLN A 602 2.63 -25.73 -5.73
N ASP A 603 1.97 -26.58 -4.96
CA ASP A 603 0.60 -26.99 -5.22
C ASP A 603 -0.37 -25.89 -4.77
N TYR A 604 -0.84 -25.09 -5.73
CA TYR A 604 -1.78 -24.00 -5.49
C TYR A 604 -3.20 -24.44 -5.11
N ASN A 605 -3.50 -25.73 -5.27
CA ASN A 605 -4.81 -26.29 -5.04
C ASN A 605 -4.90 -27.06 -3.71
N GLU A 606 -3.80 -27.17 -2.98
CA GLU A 606 -3.79 -27.72 -1.63
C GLU A 606 -4.26 -26.68 -0.61
N GLY A 607 -5.07 -27.12 0.33
CA GLY A 607 -5.53 -26.30 1.45
C GLY A 607 -6.92 -26.69 1.92
N GLY A 608 -7.02 -27.32 3.09
CA GLY A 608 -8.19 -27.54 3.90
C GLY A 608 -9.48 -27.90 3.16
N TRP A 609 -10.53 -27.14 3.44
CA TRP A 609 -11.87 -27.33 2.90
C TRP A 609 -12.00 -27.03 1.38
N LEU A 610 -10.97 -26.44 0.74
CA LEU A 610 -10.92 -26.22 -0.71
C LEU A 610 -10.53 -27.49 -1.49
N ASN A 611 -10.13 -28.55 -0.83
CA ASN A 611 -9.50 -29.72 -1.44
C ASN A 611 -10.39 -30.62 -2.28
N ASN A 612 -11.68 -30.42 -2.40
CA ASN A 612 -12.54 -31.13 -3.37
C ASN A 612 -13.85 -30.36 -3.62
N PRO A 613 -13.81 -29.20 -4.30
CA PRO A 613 -15.06 -28.64 -4.78
C PRO A 613 -15.63 -29.56 -5.88
N PRO A 614 -16.93 -29.74 -5.97
CA PRO A 614 -17.54 -30.40 -7.10
C PRO A 614 -17.15 -29.67 -8.39
N THR A 615 -16.85 -30.46 -9.40
CA THR A 615 -16.59 -29.93 -10.76
C THR A 615 -17.86 -29.18 -11.21
N ILE A 616 -17.72 -27.92 -11.56
CA ILE A 616 -18.80 -27.19 -12.23
C ILE A 616 -18.99 -27.88 -13.60
N LYS A 617 -20.16 -28.45 -13.81
CA LYS A 617 -20.56 -29.00 -15.12
C LYS A 617 -20.98 -27.87 -16.04
#